data_540107a56f3a8b35588e9aec4e9a9ce1
#
_entry.id   540107a56f3a8b35588e9aec4e9a9ce1
#
_cell.length_a   1.000
_cell.length_b   1.000
_cell.length_c   1.000
_cell.angle_alpha   90.00
_cell.angle_beta   90.00
_cell.angle_gamma   90.00
#
_symmetry.space_group_name_H-M   'P 1'
#
loop_
_entity.id
_entity.type
_entity.pdbx_description
1 polymer ?
#
loop_
_entity_poly.entity_id
_entity_poly.type
_entity_poly.pdbx_seq_one_letter_code
_entity_poly.pdbx_strand_id
1 'polypeptide(L)'
;MLKLNKLHRSLLLSSMLVLPFTASAQTSATAIAYSDKDTWLCRPDNLNACTADLGTTIVAADGSMTREEFTHNPDAAIDCFYVYPTVSRDATPNSDMNAGPEEMNVISAQFARMGSECRLFAPLYRQITLTALRANMAGGAQQMAADRELGYNDVVNAWNYYLANHNQGRGVILIGHSQGSGVLTRLIASEIEGKPVQQQIVSAMLLGTNVQVPKNALSGGTFKQLPLCQSGSETGCVIAYASFRSDIPPPQNSLFGRGTADTVNACTNPALLAKGSNELHAYLSNNTAEGASSAPPGLWTDSGAAIDTPYVSVPGLLSAECVSDDRGSYLEVTVHGNPADSRTDVISGDVMINGEVNAGWGLHLIDVNLAMGDLVTIAGQQAKSWQNR
;
A
#
# COMPACT_ATOMS: atom_id res chain seq x y z
N MET A 1 -97.37 16.34 7.46
CA MET A 1 -96.84 16.84 6.18
C MET A 1 -95.31 16.68 6.20
N LEU A 2 -94.84 15.57 5.63
CA LEU A 2 -93.39 15.27 5.60
C LEU A 2 -92.85 15.81 4.27
N LYS A 3 -91.71 16.57 4.34
CA LYS A 3 -90.98 16.95 3.15
C LYS A 3 -89.72 16.03 3.08
N LEU A 4 -89.63 15.27 1.96
CA LEU A 4 -88.42 14.46 1.59
C LEU A 4 -87.38 15.41 1.04
N ASN A 5 -86.15 15.33 1.63
CA ASN A 5 -84.92 15.90 1.08
C ASN A 5 -84.13 14.83 0.32
N LYS A 6 -83.86 15.08 -0.96
CA LYS A 6 -83.05 14.26 -1.85
C LYS A 6 -81.61 14.56 -1.58
N LEU A 7 -80.81 13.55 -1.16
CA LEU A 7 -79.36 13.61 -1.13
C LEU A 7 -78.79 13.30 -2.53
N HIS A 8 -78.01 14.23 -3.06
CA HIS A 8 -77.21 14.01 -4.26
C HIS A 8 -75.81 13.41 -3.78
N ARG A 9 -75.52 12.20 -4.20
CA ARG A 9 -74.17 11.59 -4.08
C ARG A 9 -73.35 12.02 -5.29
N SER A 10 -72.36 12.88 -5.09
CA SER A 10 -71.30 13.15 -6.06
C SER A 10 -70.24 12.06 -5.98
N LEU A 11 -70.05 11.27 -7.04
CA LEU A 11 -68.90 10.37 -7.22
C LEU A 11 -67.70 11.21 -7.63
N LEU A 12 -66.70 11.29 -6.78
CA LEU A 12 -65.34 11.76 -7.13
C LEU A 12 -64.61 10.60 -7.73
N LEU A 13 -64.38 10.60 -9.04
CA LEU A 13 -63.38 9.72 -9.69
C LEU A 13 -61.97 10.26 -9.36
N SER A 14 -61.23 9.51 -8.53
CA SER A 14 -59.83 9.76 -8.27
C SER A 14 -58.99 9.06 -9.35
N SER A 15 -58.48 9.83 -10.31
CA SER A 15 -57.58 9.32 -11.33
C SER A 15 -56.18 9.16 -10.69
N MET A 16 -55.76 7.90 -10.41
CA MET A 16 -54.37 7.58 -10.04
C MET A 16 -53.48 7.76 -11.26
N LEU A 17 -52.64 8.79 -11.24
CA LEU A 17 -51.49 8.92 -12.15
C LEU A 17 -50.45 7.88 -11.79
N VAL A 18 -50.31 6.82 -12.58
CA VAL A 18 -49.22 5.88 -12.51
C VAL A 18 -48.01 6.50 -13.24
N LEU A 19 -47.07 7.06 -12.49
CA LEU A 19 -45.79 7.46 -13.04
C LEU A 19 -44.94 6.22 -13.36
N PRO A 20 -44.40 6.10 -14.57
CA PRO A 20 -43.50 4.98 -14.86
C PRO A 20 -42.19 5.16 -14.06
N PHE A 21 -41.91 4.22 -13.17
CA PHE A 21 -40.57 4.07 -12.60
C PHE A 21 -39.63 3.62 -13.73
N THR A 22 -38.85 4.54 -14.27
CA THR A 22 -37.70 4.17 -15.09
C THR A 22 -36.62 3.62 -14.15
N ALA A 23 -36.53 2.31 -14.05
CA ALA A 23 -35.37 1.65 -13.46
C ALA A 23 -34.15 2.02 -14.32
N SER A 24 -33.29 2.89 -13.80
CA SER A 24 -31.95 3.07 -14.36
C SER A 24 -31.25 1.73 -14.25
N ALA A 25 -31.04 1.06 -15.37
CA ALA A 25 -30.14 -0.10 -15.43
C ALA A 25 -28.73 0.40 -15.04
N GLN A 26 -28.30 0.11 -13.82
CA GLN A 26 -26.87 0.17 -13.50
C GLN A 26 -26.17 -0.80 -14.45
N THR A 27 -25.42 -0.28 -15.41
CA THR A 27 -24.50 -1.07 -16.21
C THR A 27 -23.49 -1.68 -15.22
N SER A 28 -23.64 -2.98 -14.94
CA SER A 28 -22.65 -3.70 -14.17
C SER A 28 -21.32 -3.59 -14.92
N ALA A 29 -20.30 -3.03 -14.26
CA ALA A 29 -18.99 -2.93 -14.85
C ALA A 29 -18.52 -4.33 -15.30
N THR A 30 -17.98 -4.42 -16.51
CA THR A 30 -17.50 -5.69 -17.07
C THR A 30 -16.47 -6.32 -16.15
N ALA A 31 -16.68 -7.59 -15.79
CA ALA A 31 -15.73 -8.35 -14.99
C ALA A 31 -14.38 -8.51 -15.75
N ILE A 32 -13.28 -8.35 -15.02
CA ILE A 32 -11.94 -8.50 -15.58
C ILE A 32 -11.59 -9.99 -15.72
N ALA A 33 -11.05 -10.39 -16.87
CA ALA A 33 -10.61 -11.75 -17.12
C ALA A 33 -9.15 -11.95 -16.68
N TYR A 34 -8.92 -12.27 -15.41
CA TYR A 34 -7.57 -12.49 -14.85
C TYR A 34 -6.87 -13.76 -15.38
N SER A 35 -7.52 -14.53 -16.27
CA SER A 35 -6.86 -15.54 -17.11
C SER A 35 -5.93 -14.91 -18.15
N ASP A 36 -6.22 -13.68 -18.58
CA ASP A 36 -5.34 -12.93 -19.45
C ASP A 36 -4.11 -12.45 -18.65
N LYS A 37 -2.91 -12.78 -19.17
CA LYS A 37 -1.64 -12.37 -18.55
C LYS A 37 -1.43 -10.86 -18.57
N ASP A 38 -2.04 -10.15 -19.50
CA ASP A 38 -1.89 -8.70 -19.65
C ASP A 38 -2.71 -7.93 -18.59
N THR A 39 -3.55 -8.62 -17.80
CA THR A 39 -4.19 -8.06 -16.60
C THR A 39 -3.32 -8.14 -15.33
N TRP A 40 -2.06 -8.52 -15.50
CA TRP A 40 -1.07 -8.63 -14.41
C TRP A 40 0.16 -7.79 -14.73
N LEU A 41 0.58 -6.99 -13.78
CA LEU A 41 1.87 -6.29 -13.82
C LEU A 41 3.03 -7.25 -13.57
N CYS A 42 2.80 -8.27 -12.73
CA CYS A 42 3.73 -9.37 -12.49
C CYS A 42 2.97 -10.67 -12.26
N ARG A 43 3.39 -11.72 -12.95
CA ARG A 43 3.00 -13.11 -12.74
C ARG A 43 4.18 -14.01 -13.13
N PRO A 44 4.40 -15.18 -12.55
CA PRO A 44 5.60 -16.00 -12.83
C PRO A 44 5.82 -16.32 -14.31
N ASP A 45 4.76 -16.42 -15.12
CA ASP A 45 4.81 -16.64 -16.57
C ASP A 45 4.79 -15.33 -17.39
N ASN A 46 4.72 -14.18 -16.74
CA ASN A 46 4.78 -12.84 -17.34
C ASN A 46 5.28 -11.82 -16.30
N LEU A 47 6.60 -11.79 -16.06
CA LEU A 47 7.18 -10.92 -15.02
C LEU A 47 7.08 -9.42 -15.34
N ASN A 48 6.98 -9.06 -16.63
CA ASN A 48 6.73 -7.67 -17.09
C ASN A 48 7.39 -6.58 -16.22
N ALA A 49 6.61 -5.85 -15.40
CA ALA A 49 7.12 -4.78 -14.52
C ALA A 49 8.17 -5.26 -13.49
N CYS A 50 8.14 -6.54 -13.13
CA CYS A 50 9.09 -7.12 -12.17
C CYS A 50 10.46 -7.47 -12.77
N THR A 51 10.69 -7.24 -14.08
CA THR A 51 12.00 -7.40 -14.73
C THR A 51 12.83 -6.11 -14.76
N ALA A 52 12.35 -5.04 -14.13
CA ALA A 52 13.05 -3.77 -14.06
C ALA A 52 14.45 -3.93 -13.43
N ASP A 53 15.38 -3.07 -13.84
CA ASP A 53 16.69 -2.97 -13.17
C ASP A 53 16.49 -2.52 -11.72
N LEU A 54 16.98 -3.32 -10.77
CA LEU A 54 16.96 -3.04 -9.33
C LEU A 54 18.38 -2.84 -8.78
N GLY A 55 19.37 -2.62 -9.65
CA GLY A 55 20.74 -2.32 -9.26
C GLY A 55 20.77 -1.15 -8.25
N THR A 56 21.60 -1.27 -7.25
CA THR A 56 21.64 -0.30 -6.14
C THR A 56 23.08 0.13 -5.90
N THR A 57 23.32 1.42 -5.76
CA THR A 57 24.60 1.93 -5.25
C THR A 57 24.49 2.10 -3.74
N ILE A 58 25.36 1.43 -3.01
CA ILE A 58 25.52 1.59 -1.56
C ILE A 58 26.53 2.70 -1.35
N VAL A 59 26.12 3.77 -0.67
CA VAL A 59 26.98 4.91 -0.31
C VAL A 59 27.32 4.84 1.18
N ALA A 60 28.54 4.49 1.50
CA ALA A 60 29.00 4.38 2.89
C ALA A 60 29.34 5.76 3.49
N ALA A 61 29.45 5.85 4.81
CA ALA A 61 29.76 7.09 5.54
C ALA A 61 31.09 7.74 5.13
N ASP A 62 32.07 6.95 4.71
CA ASP A 62 33.36 7.44 4.19
C ASP A 62 33.29 7.91 2.72
N GLY A 63 32.08 7.89 2.11
CA GLY A 63 31.86 8.25 0.71
C GLY A 63 32.22 7.17 -0.30
N SER A 64 32.70 6.02 0.15
CA SER A 64 32.92 4.88 -0.75
C SER A 64 31.59 4.37 -1.31
N MET A 65 31.63 3.94 -2.58
CA MET A 65 30.47 3.43 -3.30
C MET A 65 30.73 2.00 -3.73
N THR A 66 29.75 1.15 -3.49
CA THR A 66 29.74 -0.23 -4.00
C THR A 66 28.41 -0.50 -4.71
N ARG A 67 28.45 -1.35 -5.73
CA ARG A 67 27.25 -1.74 -6.47
C ARG A 67 26.73 -3.07 -5.94
N GLU A 68 25.43 -3.12 -5.67
CA GLU A 68 24.65 -4.32 -5.36
C GLU A 68 23.79 -4.68 -6.57
N GLU A 69 23.95 -5.91 -7.06
CA GLU A 69 23.12 -6.46 -8.12
C GLU A 69 21.95 -7.24 -7.50
N PHE A 70 20.81 -7.17 -8.17
CA PHE A 70 19.62 -7.91 -7.77
C PHE A 70 19.47 -9.20 -8.59
N THR A 71 19.03 -10.28 -7.93
CA THR A 71 18.74 -11.55 -8.59
C THR A 71 17.42 -12.13 -8.08
N HIS A 72 16.54 -12.46 -9.02
CA HIS A 72 15.32 -13.21 -8.71
C HIS A 72 15.66 -14.64 -8.26
N ASN A 73 14.89 -15.15 -7.30
CA ASN A 73 14.93 -16.55 -6.90
C ASN A 73 13.85 -17.33 -7.67
N PRO A 74 14.20 -18.12 -8.69
CA PRO A 74 13.21 -18.90 -9.46
C PRO A 74 12.58 -20.02 -8.64
N ASP A 75 13.27 -20.46 -7.56
CA ASP A 75 12.86 -21.57 -6.69
C ASP A 75 12.21 -21.09 -5.39
N ALA A 76 11.74 -19.84 -5.36
CA ALA A 76 11.10 -19.26 -4.17
C ALA A 76 9.98 -20.16 -3.64
N ALA A 77 10.00 -20.43 -2.32
CA ALA A 77 9.11 -21.40 -1.68
C ALA A 77 7.69 -20.87 -1.44
N ILE A 78 7.54 -19.56 -1.36
CA ILE A 78 6.29 -18.86 -1.08
C ILE A 78 5.93 -17.91 -2.22
N ASP A 79 4.72 -17.38 -2.15
CA ASP A 79 4.22 -16.36 -3.08
C ASP A 79 4.12 -15.00 -2.39
N CYS A 80 4.28 -13.93 -3.16
CA CYS A 80 3.94 -12.57 -2.76
C CYS A 80 2.83 -12.04 -3.66
N PHE A 81 1.73 -11.60 -3.07
CA PHE A 81 0.59 -11.01 -3.77
C PHE A 81 0.51 -9.52 -3.40
N TYR A 82 0.71 -8.65 -4.40
CA TYR A 82 0.82 -7.21 -4.19
C TYR A 82 -0.34 -6.44 -4.77
N VAL A 83 -0.86 -5.48 -3.98
CA VAL A 83 -1.83 -4.49 -4.42
C VAL A 83 -1.21 -3.10 -4.24
N TYR A 84 -0.97 -2.42 -5.38
CA TYR A 84 -0.23 -1.17 -5.43
C TYR A 84 -1.07 0.06 -5.02
N PRO A 85 -0.43 1.19 -4.67
CA PRO A 85 -1.11 2.40 -4.23
C PRO A 85 -1.77 3.16 -5.39
N THR A 86 -2.37 4.32 -5.07
CA THR A 86 -2.86 5.29 -6.04
C THR A 86 -1.71 5.86 -6.87
N VAL A 87 -1.59 5.46 -8.13
CA VAL A 87 -0.54 5.94 -9.05
C VAL A 87 -1.08 6.38 -10.41
N SER A 88 -2.20 5.80 -10.89
CA SER A 88 -2.74 6.10 -12.21
C SER A 88 -2.99 7.60 -12.41
N ARG A 89 -2.59 8.09 -13.59
CA ARG A 89 -2.80 9.47 -14.05
C ARG A 89 -3.96 9.58 -15.03
N ASP A 90 -4.77 8.54 -15.17
CA ASP A 90 -5.97 8.58 -16.01
C ASP A 90 -6.84 9.77 -15.66
N ALA A 91 -7.50 10.33 -16.69
CA ALA A 91 -8.39 11.46 -16.50
C ALA A 91 -9.73 11.08 -15.83
N THR A 92 -10.03 9.79 -15.76
CA THR A 92 -11.23 9.22 -15.16
C THR A 92 -11.10 9.04 -13.65
N PRO A 93 -12.22 8.94 -12.89
CA PRO A 93 -12.16 8.73 -11.45
C PRO A 93 -11.52 7.41 -11.02
N ASN A 94 -11.78 6.33 -11.78
CA ASN A 94 -11.07 5.06 -11.67
C ASN A 94 -10.21 4.83 -12.91
N SER A 95 -9.08 4.18 -12.74
CA SER A 95 -8.17 3.83 -13.86
C SER A 95 -8.83 2.82 -14.80
N ASP A 96 -8.30 2.75 -16.00
CA ASP A 96 -8.57 1.64 -16.90
C ASP A 96 -7.70 0.40 -16.54
N MET A 97 -7.63 -0.56 -17.44
CA MET A 97 -6.84 -1.80 -17.26
C MET A 97 -5.59 -1.82 -18.15
N ASN A 98 -5.12 -0.66 -18.60
CA ASN A 98 -3.87 -0.52 -19.35
C ASN A 98 -2.78 0.00 -18.41
N ALA A 99 -1.71 -0.76 -18.26
CA ALA A 99 -0.58 -0.35 -17.43
C ALA A 99 0.14 0.85 -18.04
N GLY A 100 0.21 1.96 -17.31
CA GLY A 100 1.03 3.12 -17.62
C GLY A 100 2.45 3.01 -17.03
N PRO A 101 3.32 3.97 -17.35
CA PRO A 101 4.66 4.05 -16.73
C PRO A 101 4.60 4.13 -15.21
N GLU A 102 3.58 4.74 -14.63
CA GLU A 102 3.40 4.91 -13.19
C GLU A 102 3.11 3.57 -12.49
N GLU A 103 2.32 2.68 -13.09
CA GLU A 103 2.09 1.33 -12.58
C GLU A 103 3.38 0.50 -12.67
N MET A 104 4.12 0.61 -13.77
CA MET A 104 5.41 -0.07 -13.93
C MET A 104 6.43 0.40 -12.90
N ASN A 105 6.53 1.73 -12.69
CA ASN A 105 7.48 2.32 -11.75
C ASN A 105 7.19 1.93 -10.29
N VAL A 106 5.91 1.90 -9.88
CA VAL A 106 5.59 1.53 -8.49
C VAL A 106 5.89 0.06 -8.20
N ILE A 107 5.70 -0.83 -9.17
CA ILE A 107 6.11 -2.24 -9.04
C ILE A 107 7.62 -2.34 -8.83
N SER A 108 8.41 -1.66 -9.67
CA SER A 108 9.86 -1.62 -9.53
C SER A 108 10.29 -1.10 -8.15
N ALA A 109 9.68 0.01 -7.69
CA ALA A 109 10.07 0.68 -6.46
C ALA A 109 9.61 -0.04 -5.18
N GLN A 110 8.46 -0.72 -5.19
CA GLN A 110 7.83 -1.20 -3.97
C GLN A 110 7.62 -2.72 -3.91
N PHE A 111 7.84 -3.45 -5.01
CA PHE A 111 7.50 -4.87 -5.03
C PHE A 111 8.52 -5.79 -5.69
N ALA A 112 9.12 -5.42 -6.82
CA ALA A 112 9.93 -6.32 -7.63
C ALA A 112 11.09 -6.96 -6.84
N ARG A 113 11.66 -6.24 -5.84
CA ARG A 113 12.75 -6.74 -4.98
C ARG A 113 12.32 -7.91 -4.09
N MET A 114 11.02 -8.10 -3.82
CA MET A 114 10.51 -9.30 -3.15
C MET A 114 10.75 -10.59 -3.95
N GLY A 115 11.08 -10.48 -5.23
CA GLY A 115 11.41 -11.60 -6.11
C GLY A 115 12.65 -12.40 -5.72
N SER A 116 13.48 -11.93 -4.78
CA SER A 116 14.53 -12.75 -4.16
C SER A 116 13.97 -13.82 -3.22
N GLU A 117 12.76 -13.63 -2.68
CA GLU A 117 12.16 -14.50 -1.66
C GLU A 117 10.83 -15.13 -2.10
N CYS A 118 10.12 -14.53 -3.07
CA CYS A 118 8.78 -14.91 -3.47
C CYS A 118 8.63 -15.10 -4.98
N ARG A 119 7.68 -15.96 -5.40
CA ARG A 119 7.08 -15.84 -6.72
C ARG A 119 6.13 -14.64 -6.71
N LEU A 120 6.23 -13.78 -7.70
CA LEU A 120 5.58 -12.47 -7.70
C LEU A 120 4.22 -12.48 -8.41
N PHE A 121 3.20 -11.90 -7.77
CA PHE A 121 1.86 -11.70 -8.31
C PHE A 121 1.40 -10.28 -8.01
N ALA A 122 1.15 -9.48 -9.04
CA ALA A 122 0.62 -8.12 -8.93
C ALA A 122 -0.45 -7.90 -10.01
N PRO A 123 -1.74 -8.01 -9.68
CA PRO A 123 -2.80 -7.75 -10.63
C PRO A 123 -2.96 -6.26 -10.92
N LEU A 124 -3.31 -5.91 -12.16
CA LEU A 124 -3.95 -4.64 -12.46
C LEU A 124 -5.34 -4.60 -11.83
N TYR A 125 -5.77 -3.44 -11.38
CA TYR A 125 -7.12 -3.21 -10.87
C TYR A 125 -7.52 -1.75 -11.11
N ARG A 126 -8.80 -1.48 -11.26
CA ARG A 126 -9.33 -0.14 -11.52
C ARG A 126 -9.27 0.72 -10.25
N GLN A 127 -8.05 1.12 -9.89
CA GLN A 127 -7.75 1.96 -8.75
C GLN A 127 -8.43 3.34 -8.84
N ILE A 128 -8.61 4.01 -7.71
CA ILE A 128 -8.91 5.45 -7.69
C ILE A 128 -7.66 6.17 -8.22
N THR A 129 -7.84 7.08 -9.17
CA THR A 129 -6.73 7.76 -9.84
C THR A 129 -6.14 8.93 -9.02
N LEU A 130 -4.91 9.32 -9.30
CA LEU A 130 -4.31 10.55 -8.76
C LEU A 130 -5.12 11.78 -9.18
N THR A 131 -5.71 11.76 -10.38
CA THR A 131 -6.60 12.81 -10.88
C THR A 131 -7.80 13.00 -9.95
N ALA A 132 -8.50 11.91 -9.62
CA ALA A 132 -9.63 11.97 -8.68
C ALA A 132 -9.18 12.33 -7.27
N LEU A 133 -8.06 11.77 -6.78
CA LEU A 133 -7.53 12.06 -5.46
C LEU A 133 -7.22 13.57 -5.31
N ARG A 134 -6.49 14.14 -6.26
CA ARG A 134 -6.14 15.58 -6.26
C ARG A 134 -7.37 16.48 -6.35
N ALA A 135 -8.33 16.14 -7.25
CA ALA A 135 -9.58 16.88 -7.38
C ALA A 135 -10.39 16.88 -6.07
N ASN A 136 -10.44 15.73 -5.38
CA ASN A 136 -11.16 15.60 -4.11
C ASN A 136 -10.45 16.31 -2.96
N MET A 137 -9.11 16.32 -2.93
CA MET A 137 -8.34 17.10 -1.96
C MET A 137 -8.48 18.61 -2.16
N ALA A 138 -8.56 19.08 -3.41
CA ALA A 138 -8.79 20.49 -3.72
C ALA A 138 -10.21 20.94 -3.37
N GLY A 139 -11.17 20.04 -3.33
CA GLY A 139 -12.58 20.30 -3.00
C GLY A 139 -13.32 21.09 -4.09
N GLY A 140 -14.53 21.54 -3.75
CA GLY A 140 -15.34 22.38 -4.65
C GLY A 140 -16.03 21.61 -5.79
N ALA A 141 -16.32 22.31 -6.89
CA ALA A 141 -17.11 21.77 -8.02
C ALA A 141 -16.37 20.74 -8.89
N GLN A 142 -15.07 20.52 -8.67
CA GLN A 142 -14.24 19.61 -9.45
C GLN A 142 -14.10 18.21 -8.80
N GLN A 143 -14.80 17.96 -7.70
CA GLN A 143 -14.76 16.65 -7.06
C GLN A 143 -15.22 15.55 -8.01
N MET A 144 -14.49 14.43 -7.98
CA MET A 144 -14.72 13.26 -8.83
C MET A 144 -15.19 12.10 -7.98
N ALA A 145 -16.36 11.55 -8.27
CA ALA A 145 -16.90 10.38 -7.59
C ALA A 145 -16.24 9.11 -8.14
N ALA A 146 -15.22 8.62 -7.45
CA ALA A 146 -14.59 7.33 -7.76
C ALA A 146 -15.37 6.18 -7.10
N ASP A 147 -15.48 5.07 -7.82
CA ASP A 147 -16.10 3.84 -7.33
C ASP A 147 -15.08 2.97 -6.59
N ARG A 148 -15.17 2.94 -5.26
CA ARG A 148 -14.29 2.11 -4.40
C ARG A 148 -14.59 0.62 -4.51
N GLU A 149 -15.85 0.25 -4.80
CA GLU A 149 -16.26 -1.14 -4.96
C GLU A 149 -15.69 -1.74 -6.24
N LEU A 150 -15.51 -0.94 -7.27
CA LEU A 150 -14.95 -1.38 -8.54
C LEU A 150 -13.55 -1.95 -8.36
N GLY A 151 -12.64 -1.18 -7.80
CA GLY A 151 -11.26 -1.61 -7.56
C GLY A 151 -11.16 -2.74 -6.53
N TYR A 152 -12.00 -2.74 -5.50
CA TYR A 152 -12.06 -3.82 -4.53
C TYR A 152 -12.50 -5.14 -5.18
N ASN A 153 -13.56 -5.13 -5.97
CA ASN A 153 -14.07 -6.32 -6.64
C ASN A 153 -13.08 -6.87 -7.68
N ASP A 154 -12.32 -6.01 -8.35
CA ASP A 154 -11.24 -6.42 -9.24
C ASP A 154 -10.18 -7.22 -8.46
N VAL A 155 -9.72 -6.71 -7.31
CA VAL A 155 -8.74 -7.41 -6.47
C VAL A 155 -9.29 -8.72 -5.90
N VAL A 156 -10.58 -8.78 -5.49
CA VAL A 156 -11.22 -10.03 -5.07
C VAL A 156 -11.22 -11.06 -6.20
N ASN A 157 -11.54 -10.63 -7.43
CA ASN A 157 -11.54 -11.51 -8.60
C ASN A 157 -10.13 -12.01 -8.95
N ALA A 158 -9.14 -11.12 -8.88
CA ALA A 158 -7.72 -11.48 -9.08
C ALA A 158 -7.23 -12.48 -8.02
N TRP A 159 -7.57 -12.24 -6.75
CA TRP A 159 -7.25 -13.13 -5.63
C TRP A 159 -7.86 -14.52 -5.81
N ASN A 160 -9.14 -14.59 -6.15
CA ASN A 160 -9.81 -15.86 -6.39
C ASN A 160 -9.23 -16.61 -7.60
N TYR A 161 -8.89 -15.89 -8.67
CA TYR A 161 -8.21 -16.48 -9.83
C TYR A 161 -6.82 -17.02 -9.45
N TYR A 162 -6.04 -16.25 -8.70
CA TYR A 162 -4.73 -16.65 -8.19
C TYR A 162 -4.82 -17.93 -7.34
N LEU A 163 -5.74 -17.98 -6.38
CA LEU A 163 -5.93 -19.17 -5.54
C LEU A 163 -6.29 -20.41 -6.36
N ALA A 164 -7.20 -20.26 -7.32
CA ALA A 164 -7.70 -21.39 -8.12
C ALA A 164 -6.67 -21.92 -9.12
N ASN A 165 -5.77 -21.07 -9.66
CA ASN A 165 -4.96 -21.42 -10.82
C ASN A 165 -3.43 -21.40 -10.56
N HIS A 166 -2.95 -20.68 -9.55
CA HIS A 166 -1.52 -20.45 -9.37
C HIS A 166 -0.99 -20.83 -7.99
N ASN A 167 -1.76 -20.65 -6.92
CA ASN A 167 -1.28 -20.80 -5.55
C ASN A 167 -0.91 -22.24 -5.19
N GLN A 168 -1.75 -23.21 -5.51
CA GLN A 168 -1.51 -24.65 -5.27
C GLN A 168 -1.18 -24.97 -3.79
N GLY A 169 -1.78 -24.24 -2.85
CA GLY A 169 -1.58 -24.42 -1.40
C GLY A 169 -0.28 -23.85 -0.85
N ARG A 170 0.47 -23.06 -1.62
CA ARG A 170 1.70 -22.38 -1.17
C ARG A 170 1.35 -21.28 -0.16
N GLY A 171 2.30 -21.01 0.73
CA GLY A 171 2.23 -19.84 1.60
C GLY A 171 2.27 -18.55 0.79
N VAL A 172 1.52 -17.53 1.25
CA VAL A 172 1.48 -16.23 0.57
C VAL A 172 1.66 -15.08 1.54
N ILE A 173 2.53 -14.13 1.19
CA ILE A 173 2.61 -12.82 1.81
C ILE A 173 1.74 -11.86 1.00
N LEU A 174 0.77 -11.23 1.68
CA LEU A 174 -0.04 -10.16 1.11
C LEU A 174 0.69 -8.83 1.35
N ILE A 175 0.96 -8.07 0.30
CA ILE A 175 1.70 -6.81 0.41
C ILE A 175 0.85 -5.70 -0.19
N GLY A 176 0.71 -4.59 0.51
CA GLY A 176 0.01 -3.42 0.00
C GLY A 176 0.63 -2.12 0.49
N HIS A 177 0.40 -1.06 -0.26
CA HIS A 177 0.72 0.29 0.15
C HIS A 177 -0.47 1.21 -0.08
N SER A 178 -0.74 2.14 0.84
CA SER A 178 -1.77 3.18 0.69
C SER A 178 -3.15 2.61 0.32
N GLN A 179 -3.73 2.99 -0.81
CA GLN A 179 -5.00 2.45 -1.33
C GLN A 179 -4.96 0.93 -1.43
N GLY A 180 -3.85 0.35 -1.90
CA GLY A 180 -3.67 -1.10 -1.99
C GLY A 180 -3.71 -1.78 -0.62
N SER A 181 -3.11 -1.18 0.41
CA SER A 181 -3.24 -1.66 1.79
C SER A 181 -4.68 -1.61 2.29
N GLY A 182 -5.41 -0.54 1.97
CA GLY A 182 -6.83 -0.42 2.33
C GLY A 182 -7.69 -1.50 1.67
N VAL A 183 -7.44 -1.80 0.39
CA VAL A 183 -8.12 -2.88 -0.35
C VAL A 183 -7.78 -4.25 0.26
N LEU A 184 -6.51 -4.52 0.56
CA LEU A 184 -6.08 -5.78 1.20
C LEU A 184 -6.64 -5.91 2.62
N THR A 185 -6.70 -4.83 3.38
CA THR A 185 -7.32 -4.84 4.72
C THR A 185 -8.76 -5.36 4.65
N ARG A 186 -9.52 -4.86 3.68
CA ARG A 186 -10.89 -5.32 3.44
C ARG A 186 -10.93 -6.77 2.93
N LEU A 187 -10.06 -7.13 2.00
CA LEU A 187 -9.95 -8.50 1.48
C LEU A 187 -9.67 -9.49 2.61
N ILE A 188 -8.70 -9.19 3.48
CA ILE A 188 -8.34 -10.04 4.61
C ILE A 188 -9.54 -10.22 5.53
N ALA A 189 -10.18 -9.12 5.95
CA ALA A 189 -11.30 -9.17 6.89
C ALA A 189 -12.54 -9.88 6.33
N SER A 190 -12.79 -9.78 5.01
CA SER A 190 -14.02 -10.31 4.40
C SER A 190 -13.84 -11.67 3.73
N GLU A 191 -12.67 -11.92 3.12
CA GLU A 191 -12.45 -13.09 2.27
C GLU A 191 -11.44 -14.09 2.83
N ILE A 192 -10.66 -13.75 3.85
CA ILE A 192 -9.56 -14.58 4.35
C ILE A 192 -9.76 -14.95 5.82
N GLU A 193 -9.94 -13.96 6.70
CA GLU A 193 -10.00 -14.19 8.14
C GLU A 193 -11.16 -15.11 8.53
N GLY A 194 -10.87 -16.15 9.31
CA GLY A 194 -11.84 -17.18 9.72
C GLY A 194 -12.19 -18.21 8.64
N LYS A 195 -11.61 -18.09 7.41
CA LYS A 195 -11.81 -19.06 6.33
C LYS A 195 -10.58 -19.99 6.19
N PRO A 196 -10.71 -21.18 5.56
CA PRO A 196 -9.60 -22.14 5.43
C PRO A 196 -8.35 -21.55 4.79
N VAL A 197 -8.49 -20.59 3.84
CA VAL A 197 -7.39 -19.92 3.17
C VAL A 197 -6.51 -19.09 4.10
N GLN A 198 -7.00 -18.71 5.29
CA GLN A 198 -6.19 -18.03 6.30
C GLN A 198 -4.95 -18.84 6.68
N GLN A 199 -5.03 -20.17 6.64
CA GLN A 199 -3.90 -21.07 6.94
C GLN A 199 -2.75 -20.96 5.93
N GLN A 200 -2.99 -20.37 4.76
CA GLN A 200 -1.98 -20.11 3.72
C GLN A 200 -1.32 -18.75 3.87
N ILE A 201 -1.82 -17.87 4.75
CA ILE A 201 -1.24 -16.54 4.96
C ILE A 201 0.06 -16.69 5.75
N VAL A 202 1.17 -16.37 5.11
CA VAL A 202 2.48 -16.25 5.75
C VAL A 202 2.51 -14.97 6.57
N SER A 203 2.18 -13.85 5.97
CA SER A 203 1.93 -12.57 6.65
C SER A 203 1.18 -11.60 5.76
N ALA A 204 0.75 -10.47 6.33
CA ALA A 204 0.26 -9.33 5.59
C ALA A 204 1.09 -8.09 5.92
N MET A 205 1.71 -7.46 4.93
CA MET A 205 2.46 -6.22 5.02
C MET A 205 1.56 -5.08 4.52
N LEU A 206 0.92 -4.36 5.43
CA LEU A 206 -0.08 -3.31 5.14
C LEU A 206 0.52 -1.95 5.48
N LEU A 207 1.18 -1.35 4.50
CA LEU A 207 2.03 -0.18 4.67
C LEU A 207 1.29 1.11 4.28
N GLY A 208 1.56 2.21 4.98
CA GLY A 208 0.95 3.49 4.70
C GLY A 208 -0.58 3.50 4.85
N THR A 209 -1.11 2.80 5.85
CA THR A 209 -2.55 2.74 6.14
C THR A 209 -2.81 2.63 7.65
N ASN A 210 -4.05 2.85 8.06
CA ASN A 210 -4.46 2.71 9.45
C ASN A 210 -5.01 1.30 9.70
N VAL A 211 -4.20 0.44 10.33
CA VAL A 211 -4.63 -0.84 10.88
C VAL A 211 -4.85 -0.66 12.38
N GLN A 212 -6.08 -0.82 12.86
CA GLN A 212 -6.43 -0.58 14.26
C GLN A 212 -6.23 -1.83 15.10
N VAL A 213 -5.63 -1.67 16.27
CA VAL A 213 -5.61 -2.68 17.35
C VAL A 213 -6.10 -2.05 18.65
N PRO A 214 -6.77 -2.80 19.55
CA PRO A 214 -7.10 -2.28 20.87
C PRO A 214 -5.82 -1.89 21.62
N LYS A 215 -5.91 -0.89 22.50
CA LYS A 215 -4.77 -0.50 23.34
C LYS A 215 -4.24 -1.72 24.10
N ASN A 216 -2.94 -1.95 24.05
CA ASN A 216 -2.25 -3.09 24.71
C ASN A 216 -2.65 -4.50 24.18
N ALA A 217 -3.16 -4.60 22.94
CA ALA A 217 -3.44 -5.87 22.30
C ALA A 217 -2.79 -5.93 20.89
N LEU A 218 -2.57 -7.15 20.41
CA LEU A 218 -1.97 -7.38 19.09
C LEU A 218 -3.01 -7.67 18.01
N SER A 219 -4.25 -7.99 18.42
CA SER A 219 -5.38 -8.28 17.52
C SER A 219 -6.70 -7.84 18.17
N GLY A 220 -7.83 -8.00 17.48
CA GLY A 220 -9.16 -7.66 18.00
C GLY A 220 -9.68 -6.28 17.56
N GLY A 221 -8.96 -5.58 16.72
CA GLY A 221 -9.39 -4.33 16.11
C GLY A 221 -9.83 -4.50 14.66
N THR A 222 -9.01 -4.05 13.71
CA THR A 222 -9.25 -4.24 12.26
C THR A 222 -9.37 -5.73 11.91
N PHE A 223 -8.49 -6.54 12.45
CA PHE A 223 -8.53 -8.00 12.36
C PHE A 223 -8.88 -8.57 13.72
N LYS A 224 -9.75 -9.59 13.74
CA LYS A 224 -10.20 -10.23 14.96
C LYS A 224 -9.22 -11.29 15.46
N GLN A 225 -8.56 -11.99 14.54
CA GLN A 225 -7.71 -13.16 14.82
C GLN A 225 -6.26 -12.93 14.44
N LEU A 226 -5.98 -12.25 13.32
CA LEU A 226 -4.61 -12.02 12.85
C LEU A 226 -3.91 -11.01 13.77
N PRO A 227 -2.85 -11.42 14.49
CA PRO A 227 -2.09 -10.55 15.38
C PRO A 227 -1.06 -9.72 14.60
N LEU A 228 -0.51 -8.68 15.23
CA LEU A 228 0.70 -8.04 14.77
C LEU A 228 1.90 -8.96 14.97
N CYS A 229 2.83 -8.97 14.00
CA CYS A 229 4.08 -9.74 14.10
C CYS A 229 4.97 -9.22 15.23
N GLN A 230 5.55 -10.14 16.01
CA GLN A 230 6.46 -9.85 17.13
C GLN A 230 7.91 -10.24 16.81
N SER A 231 8.14 -11.00 15.74
CA SER A 231 9.47 -11.34 15.24
C SER A 231 9.47 -11.49 13.72
N GLY A 232 10.63 -11.36 13.10
CA GLY A 232 10.76 -11.49 11.66
C GLY A 232 10.51 -12.90 11.10
N SER A 233 10.54 -13.93 11.94
CA SER A 233 10.27 -15.32 11.56
C SER A 233 8.85 -15.78 11.85
N GLU A 234 8.03 -14.95 12.52
CA GLU A 234 6.64 -15.27 12.84
C GLU A 234 5.79 -15.28 11.58
N THR A 235 4.84 -16.22 11.50
CA THR A 235 3.92 -16.36 10.38
C THR A 235 2.46 -16.32 10.86
N GLY A 236 1.53 -15.97 9.97
CA GLY A 236 0.13 -15.78 10.30
C GLY A 236 -0.11 -14.45 11.03
N CYS A 237 0.67 -13.43 10.75
CA CYS A 237 0.64 -12.14 11.44
C CYS A 237 0.67 -10.94 10.47
N VAL A 238 0.51 -9.74 11.00
CA VAL A 238 0.43 -8.48 10.24
C VAL A 238 1.62 -7.59 10.58
N ILE A 239 2.24 -7.02 9.57
CA ILE A 239 3.21 -5.92 9.66
C ILE A 239 2.51 -4.67 9.13
N ALA A 240 2.39 -3.64 9.95
CA ALA A 240 1.72 -2.40 9.56
C ALA A 240 2.38 -1.19 10.21
N TYR A 241 2.53 -0.13 9.45
CA TYR A 241 2.96 1.18 9.91
C TYR A 241 2.59 2.27 8.90
N ALA A 242 2.59 3.51 9.37
CA ALA A 242 2.69 4.72 8.58
C ALA A 242 3.87 5.52 9.11
N SER A 243 4.74 6.03 8.25
CA SER A 243 6.00 6.67 8.67
C SER A 243 5.92 8.19 8.68
N PHE A 244 6.57 8.79 9.66
CA PHE A 244 6.71 10.24 9.83
C PHE A 244 8.15 10.57 10.21
N ARG A 245 8.60 11.77 9.83
CA ARG A 245 9.91 12.27 10.26
C ARG A 245 9.90 12.60 11.77
N SER A 246 11.01 12.36 12.44
CA SER A 246 11.18 12.76 13.85
C SER A 246 11.13 14.27 14.05
N ASP A 247 11.61 15.06 13.08
CA ASP A 247 11.58 16.53 13.08
C ASP A 247 10.29 17.14 12.52
N ILE A 248 9.44 16.33 11.85
CA ILE A 248 8.10 16.71 11.35
C ILE A 248 7.09 15.65 11.77
N PRO A 249 6.77 15.55 13.07
CA PRO A 249 5.83 14.53 13.58
C PRO A 249 4.39 14.80 13.11
N PRO A 250 3.51 13.76 13.16
CA PRO A 250 2.14 13.90 12.68
C PRO A 250 1.37 14.98 13.44
N PRO A 251 0.67 15.89 12.73
CA PRO A 251 -0.25 16.84 13.38
C PRO A 251 -1.50 16.11 13.89
N GLN A 252 -2.29 16.76 14.76
CA GLN A 252 -3.51 16.22 15.34
C GLN A 252 -4.55 15.74 14.30
N ASN A 253 -4.53 16.29 13.10
CA ASN A 253 -5.42 15.97 11.99
C ASN A 253 -4.73 15.16 10.88
N SER A 254 -3.62 14.46 11.18
CA SER A 254 -2.95 13.59 10.19
C SER A 254 -3.89 12.53 9.64
N LEU A 255 -3.67 12.12 8.38
CA LEU A 255 -4.45 11.06 7.72
C LEU A 255 -4.08 9.68 8.24
N PHE A 256 -2.82 9.49 8.60
CA PHE A 256 -2.24 8.22 9.02
C PHE A 256 -1.75 8.28 10.46
N GLY A 257 -1.54 7.11 11.06
CA GLY A 257 -1.07 6.98 12.43
C GLY A 257 -2.15 7.23 13.48
N ARG A 258 -3.43 7.36 13.09
CA ARG A 258 -4.52 7.71 14.01
C ARG A 258 -5.24 6.49 14.54
N GLY A 259 -5.51 6.51 15.84
CA GLY A 259 -6.40 5.57 16.50
C GLY A 259 -7.79 6.17 16.78
N THR A 260 -8.57 5.46 17.57
CA THR A 260 -9.84 5.92 18.16
C THR A 260 -9.73 6.02 19.67
N ALA A 261 -10.84 6.27 20.37
CA ALA A 261 -10.84 6.29 21.84
C ALA A 261 -10.33 4.96 22.44
N ASP A 262 -10.66 3.83 21.81
CA ASP A 262 -10.38 2.48 22.32
C ASP A 262 -9.25 1.76 21.58
N THR A 263 -8.78 2.29 20.45
CA THR A 263 -7.77 1.67 19.59
C THR A 263 -6.59 2.60 19.35
N VAL A 264 -5.45 1.99 18.98
CA VAL A 264 -4.30 2.68 18.41
C VAL A 264 -4.07 2.20 16.99
N ASN A 265 -3.42 3.02 16.17
CA ASN A 265 -2.92 2.53 14.90
C ASN A 265 -1.78 1.54 15.15
N ALA A 266 -1.76 0.43 14.42
CA ALA A 266 -0.68 -0.53 14.50
C ALA A 266 0.64 0.12 14.04
N CYS A 267 1.70 -0.15 14.79
CA CYS A 267 3.05 0.13 14.37
C CYS A 267 3.92 -1.09 14.67
N THR A 268 4.54 -1.65 13.64
CA THR A 268 5.56 -2.68 13.74
C THR A 268 6.83 -2.16 13.06
N ASN A 269 7.92 -2.04 13.81
CA ASN A 269 9.20 -1.58 13.24
C ASN A 269 9.85 -2.70 12.42
N PRO A 270 9.94 -2.59 11.08
CA PRO A 270 10.46 -3.66 10.24
C PRO A 270 11.95 -3.94 10.47
N ALA A 271 12.76 -2.93 10.79
CA ALA A 271 14.18 -3.13 11.08
C ALA A 271 14.39 -3.90 12.39
N LEU A 272 13.58 -3.60 13.41
CA LEU A 272 13.61 -4.32 14.68
C LEU A 272 13.17 -5.78 14.50
N LEU A 273 12.12 -6.03 13.71
CA LEU A 273 11.67 -7.39 13.38
C LEU A 273 12.72 -8.16 12.58
N ALA A 274 13.34 -7.54 11.56
CA ALA A 274 14.26 -8.19 10.66
C ALA A 274 15.60 -8.58 11.33
N LYS A 275 16.14 -7.68 12.13
CA LYS A 275 17.55 -7.79 12.61
C LYS A 275 17.78 -7.35 14.05
N GLY A 276 16.74 -6.99 14.79
CA GLY A 276 16.84 -6.57 16.19
C GLY A 276 17.53 -5.20 16.38
N SER A 277 17.56 -4.34 15.35
CA SER A 277 18.11 -2.99 15.43
C SER A 277 17.11 -1.99 14.85
N ASN A 278 17.24 -0.70 15.20
CA ASN A 278 16.39 0.36 14.66
C ASN A 278 16.91 0.93 13.33
N GLU A 279 18.10 0.56 12.87
CA GLU A 279 18.66 1.03 11.62
C GLU A 279 17.90 0.46 10.42
N LEU A 280 17.36 1.33 9.57
CA LEU A 280 16.60 0.96 8.38
C LEU A 280 17.52 0.54 7.23
N HIS A 281 17.15 -0.53 6.54
CA HIS A 281 17.76 -0.91 5.27
C HIS A 281 16.89 -0.38 4.12
N ALA A 282 17.13 0.86 3.75
CA ALA A 282 16.39 1.58 2.72
C ALA A 282 16.94 1.30 1.32
N TYR A 283 16.02 1.26 0.34
CA TYR A 283 16.31 1.33 -1.09
C TYR A 283 15.57 2.53 -1.66
N LEU A 284 16.26 3.66 -1.73
CA LEU A 284 15.72 4.93 -2.12
C LEU A 284 15.87 5.13 -3.64
N SER A 285 14.84 5.67 -4.29
CA SER A 285 14.92 5.97 -5.72
C SER A 285 15.96 7.04 -6.00
N ASN A 286 16.82 6.79 -6.98
CA ASN A 286 17.78 7.78 -7.47
C ASN A 286 17.16 8.74 -8.50
N ASN A 287 15.96 8.43 -9.00
CA ASN A 287 15.26 9.26 -9.98
C ASN A 287 14.24 10.16 -9.29
N THR A 288 14.19 11.42 -9.72
CA THR A 288 13.13 12.36 -9.36
C THR A 288 11.89 12.06 -10.21
N ALA A 289 11.19 10.95 -9.95
CA ALA A 289 9.87 10.76 -10.56
C ALA A 289 8.92 11.84 -10.04
N GLU A 290 8.16 12.49 -10.93
CA GLU A 290 7.21 13.53 -10.55
C GLU A 290 6.29 13.07 -9.42
N GLY A 291 6.38 13.75 -8.28
CA GLY A 291 5.47 13.62 -7.15
C GLY A 291 5.84 12.57 -6.11
N ALA A 292 6.93 11.79 -6.26
CA ALA A 292 7.32 10.78 -5.30
C ALA A 292 8.82 10.45 -5.38
N SER A 293 9.69 11.45 -5.19
CA SER A 293 11.12 11.22 -5.18
C SER A 293 11.62 11.03 -3.77
N SER A 294 12.33 9.92 -3.52
CA SER A 294 13.16 9.75 -2.34
C SER A 294 14.58 10.32 -2.53
N ALA A 295 14.93 10.71 -3.77
CA ALA A 295 16.20 11.36 -4.03
C ALA A 295 16.28 12.69 -3.28
N PRO A 296 17.42 12.99 -2.62
CA PRO A 296 17.60 14.28 -1.98
C PRO A 296 17.63 15.39 -3.03
N PRO A 297 17.34 16.64 -2.63
CA PRO A 297 17.36 17.78 -3.53
C PRO A 297 18.76 18.11 -4.09
N GLY A 298 19.76 17.35 -3.76
CA GLY A 298 21.14 17.45 -4.20
C GLY A 298 21.72 16.11 -4.60
N LEU A 299 23.04 16.01 -4.49
CA LEU A 299 23.78 14.78 -4.76
C LEU A 299 23.73 13.84 -3.55
N TRP A 300 23.87 12.55 -3.80
CA TRP A 300 23.98 11.54 -2.71
C TRP A 300 25.32 11.61 -1.95
N THR A 301 26.30 12.32 -2.49
CA THR A 301 27.62 12.52 -1.91
C THR A 301 28.23 13.83 -2.38
N ASP A 302 29.03 14.48 -1.55
CA ASP A 302 29.74 15.72 -1.83
C ASP A 302 30.81 15.58 -2.92
N SER A 303 31.24 14.35 -3.22
CA SER A 303 32.23 14.09 -4.27
C SER A 303 31.70 14.46 -5.67
N GLY A 304 30.40 14.63 -5.83
CA GLY A 304 29.76 14.84 -7.14
C GLY A 304 29.83 13.64 -8.07
N ALA A 305 30.20 12.46 -7.55
CA ALA A 305 30.25 11.24 -8.33
C ALA A 305 28.86 10.87 -8.86
N ALA A 306 28.78 10.57 -10.15
CA ALA A 306 27.53 10.14 -10.78
C ALA A 306 27.15 8.74 -10.28
N ILE A 307 25.89 8.57 -9.92
CA ILE A 307 25.28 7.28 -9.61
C ILE A 307 24.37 6.90 -10.76
N ASP A 308 24.66 5.79 -11.43
CA ASP A 308 23.97 5.29 -12.61
C ASP A 308 22.92 4.20 -12.28
N THR A 309 22.88 3.74 -11.05
CA THR A 309 21.87 2.77 -10.59
C THR A 309 20.54 3.44 -10.28
N PRO A 310 19.39 2.75 -10.52
CA PRO A 310 18.07 3.30 -10.22
C PRO A 310 17.80 3.49 -8.73
N TYR A 311 18.55 2.79 -7.86
CA TYR A 311 18.39 2.86 -6.42
C TYR A 311 19.69 3.18 -5.71
N VAL A 312 19.53 3.77 -4.51
CA VAL A 312 20.63 4.07 -3.58
C VAL A 312 20.27 3.56 -2.21
N SER A 313 21.24 2.96 -1.53
CA SER A 313 21.18 2.61 -0.12
C SER A 313 22.24 3.39 0.64
N VAL A 314 21.89 3.88 1.82
CA VAL A 314 22.76 4.75 2.66
C VAL A 314 22.81 4.19 4.09
N PRO A 315 23.55 3.09 4.34
CA PRO A 315 23.59 2.43 5.64
C PRO A 315 23.96 3.38 6.77
N GLY A 316 23.20 3.32 7.89
CA GLY A 316 23.40 4.17 9.06
C GLY A 316 22.82 5.58 8.94
N LEU A 317 22.33 6.02 7.77
CA LEU A 317 21.67 7.34 7.63
C LEU A 317 20.28 7.37 8.26
N LEU A 318 19.55 6.26 8.24
CA LEU A 318 18.16 6.20 8.68
C LEU A 318 17.96 5.20 9.82
N SER A 319 17.21 5.61 10.82
CA SER A 319 16.67 4.70 11.84
C SER A 319 15.18 4.95 12.05
N ALA A 320 14.48 3.97 12.63
CA ALA A 320 13.07 4.10 12.93
C ALA A 320 12.70 3.51 14.29
N GLU A 321 11.70 4.11 14.93
CA GLU A 321 11.08 3.62 16.16
C GLU A 321 9.56 3.71 16.07
N CYS A 322 8.85 2.75 16.68
CA CYS A 322 7.42 2.88 16.87
C CYS A 322 7.14 3.82 18.05
N VAL A 323 6.51 4.95 17.78
CA VAL A 323 6.07 5.92 18.77
C VAL A 323 4.56 5.83 18.94
N SER A 324 4.08 5.93 20.18
CA SER A 324 2.66 6.03 20.52
C SER A 324 2.46 7.09 21.57
N ASP A 325 1.88 8.21 21.17
CA ASP A 325 1.66 9.40 22.00
C ASP A 325 0.28 10.03 21.73
N ASP A 326 0.05 11.27 22.16
CA ASP A 326 -1.19 12.03 21.94
C ASP A 326 -1.41 12.42 20.47
N ARG A 327 -0.36 12.39 19.63
CA ARG A 327 -0.41 12.64 18.19
C ARG A 327 -0.86 11.41 17.41
N GLY A 328 -0.59 10.20 17.93
CA GLY A 328 -0.96 8.94 17.27
C GLY A 328 -0.04 7.78 17.61
N SER A 329 -0.06 6.75 16.75
CA SER A 329 0.89 5.64 16.78
C SER A 329 1.42 5.41 15.37
N TYR A 330 2.74 5.57 15.19
CA TYR A 330 3.40 5.66 13.89
C TYR A 330 4.86 5.22 13.97
N LEU A 331 5.45 4.97 12.82
CA LEU A 331 6.88 4.72 12.67
C LEU A 331 7.59 6.07 12.54
N GLU A 332 8.29 6.48 13.59
CA GLU A 332 9.09 7.69 13.59
C GLU A 332 10.44 7.39 12.93
N VAL A 333 10.78 8.15 11.89
CA VAL A 333 12.01 8.00 11.11
C VAL A 333 12.95 9.16 11.42
N THR A 334 14.15 8.83 11.89
CA THR A 334 15.22 9.79 12.14
C THR A 334 16.25 9.73 11.02
N VAL A 335 16.59 10.90 10.48
CA VAL A 335 17.72 11.07 9.55
C VAL A 335 18.94 11.48 10.34
N HIS A 336 19.97 10.63 10.35
CA HIS A 336 21.24 10.86 11.04
C HIS A 336 22.23 11.59 10.14
N GLY A 337 21.86 12.81 9.73
CA GLY A 337 22.75 13.68 8.97
C GLY A 337 24.05 13.96 9.76
N ASN A 338 25.18 13.93 9.08
CA ASN A 338 26.48 14.22 9.67
C ASN A 338 27.33 15.04 8.69
N PRO A 339 27.41 16.36 8.86
CA PRO A 339 28.18 17.22 7.98
C PRO A 339 29.70 16.90 7.91
N ALA A 340 30.18 15.99 8.76
CA ALA A 340 31.58 15.53 8.73
C ALA A 340 31.78 14.30 7.82
N ASP A 341 30.70 13.63 7.38
CA ASP A 341 30.79 12.57 6.38
C ASP A 341 30.46 13.13 4.98
N SER A 342 30.76 12.39 3.94
CA SER A 342 30.61 12.87 2.57
C SER A 342 29.24 12.56 1.93
N ARG A 343 28.33 11.93 2.68
CA ARG A 343 26.99 11.58 2.20
C ARG A 343 26.04 12.74 2.34
N THR A 344 24.89 12.63 1.65
CA THR A 344 23.76 13.53 1.91
C THR A 344 23.29 13.43 3.36
N ASP A 345 22.91 14.58 3.95
CA ASP A 345 22.29 14.68 5.28
C ASP A 345 20.76 14.63 5.22
N VAL A 346 20.18 14.50 4.04
CA VAL A 346 18.74 14.61 3.84
C VAL A 346 18.20 13.53 2.90
N ILE A 347 16.93 13.23 3.06
CA ILE A 347 16.14 12.43 2.11
C ILE A 347 14.91 13.21 1.67
N SER A 348 14.37 12.92 0.50
CA SER A 348 13.01 13.33 0.08
C SER A 348 11.99 12.24 0.40
N GLY A 349 10.74 12.46 0.09
CA GLY A 349 9.65 11.49 0.28
C GLY A 349 8.41 12.10 0.90
N ASP A 350 8.46 13.38 1.23
CA ASP A 350 7.33 14.14 1.75
C ASP A 350 6.32 14.44 0.65
N VAL A 351 5.05 14.46 1.00
CA VAL A 351 3.99 14.97 0.10
C VAL A 351 4.05 16.50 0.11
N MET A 352 4.26 17.09 -1.07
CA MET A 352 4.33 18.54 -1.22
C MET A 352 2.99 19.08 -1.74
N ILE A 353 2.44 20.12 -1.09
CA ILE A 353 1.27 20.87 -1.56
C ILE A 353 1.64 22.35 -1.63
N ASN A 354 1.51 22.96 -2.81
CA ASN A 354 1.87 24.35 -3.05
C ASN A 354 3.31 24.72 -2.62
N GLY A 355 4.24 23.77 -2.73
CA GLY A 355 5.63 23.98 -2.35
C GLY A 355 5.96 23.82 -0.87
N GLU A 356 4.97 23.45 -0.05
CA GLU A 356 5.14 23.18 1.38
C GLU A 356 4.93 21.70 1.71
N VAL A 357 5.63 21.20 2.73
CA VAL A 357 5.45 19.83 3.23
C VAL A 357 4.06 19.67 3.85
N ASN A 358 3.31 18.69 3.37
CA ASN A 358 2.06 18.29 4.01
C ASN A 358 2.36 17.30 5.15
N ALA A 359 2.65 17.81 6.32
CA ALA A 359 2.98 17.00 7.50
C ALA A 359 1.92 15.93 7.86
N GLY A 360 0.65 16.12 7.46
CA GLY A 360 -0.42 15.15 7.72
C GLY A 360 -0.29 13.85 6.95
N TRP A 361 0.60 13.80 5.94
CA TRP A 361 0.89 12.59 5.15
C TRP A 361 2.17 11.88 5.59
N GLY A 362 3.07 12.56 6.32
CA GLY A 362 4.37 12.02 6.69
C GLY A 362 5.22 11.65 5.47
N LEU A 363 6.00 10.59 5.60
CA LEU A 363 6.82 10.00 4.53
C LEU A 363 6.05 8.99 3.68
N HIS A 364 4.74 9.18 3.52
CA HIS A 364 3.83 8.24 2.89
C HIS A 364 4.28 7.77 1.49
N LEU A 365 4.92 8.65 0.71
CA LEU A 365 5.36 8.29 -0.64
C LEU A 365 6.46 7.23 -0.65
N ILE A 366 7.19 7.08 0.45
CA ILE A 366 8.34 6.18 0.57
C ILE A 366 8.24 5.19 1.72
N ASP A 367 7.07 5.02 2.35
CA ASP A 367 6.86 4.05 3.45
C ASP A 367 7.54 2.70 3.15
N VAL A 368 7.38 2.18 1.94
CA VAL A 368 7.96 0.89 1.53
C VAL A 368 9.47 0.98 1.32
N ASN A 369 9.93 2.03 0.64
CA ASN A 369 11.34 2.21 0.27
C ASN A 369 12.25 2.37 1.49
N LEU A 370 11.77 3.03 2.55
CA LEU A 370 12.50 3.23 3.80
C LEU A 370 12.95 1.92 4.44
N ALA A 371 12.15 0.86 4.30
CA ALA A 371 12.38 -0.42 4.96
C ALA A 371 12.42 -1.60 3.99
N MET A 372 12.58 -1.36 2.68
CA MET A 372 12.50 -2.42 1.66
C MET A 372 13.43 -3.60 1.97
N GLY A 373 14.68 -3.35 2.36
CA GLY A 373 15.63 -4.41 2.68
C GLY A 373 15.25 -5.19 3.95
N ASP A 374 14.65 -4.51 4.93
CA ASP A 374 14.14 -5.15 6.13
C ASP A 374 12.91 -6.03 5.81
N LEU A 375 11.99 -5.55 4.97
CA LEU A 375 10.80 -6.29 4.54
C LEU A 375 11.18 -7.53 3.73
N VAL A 376 12.18 -7.44 2.83
CA VAL A 376 12.73 -8.58 2.10
C VAL A 376 13.38 -9.59 3.06
N THR A 377 14.15 -9.12 4.04
CA THR A 377 14.77 -9.97 5.07
C THR A 377 13.70 -10.73 5.86
N ILE A 378 12.63 -10.06 6.27
CA ILE A 378 11.49 -10.68 6.96
C ILE A 378 10.83 -11.72 6.06
N ALA A 379 10.57 -11.41 4.79
CA ALA A 379 9.99 -12.37 3.84
C ALA A 379 10.81 -13.65 3.74
N GLY A 380 12.14 -13.54 3.68
CA GLY A 380 13.04 -14.70 3.68
C GLY A 380 13.02 -15.50 4.98
N GLN A 381 12.97 -14.84 6.14
CA GLN A 381 12.86 -15.51 7.45
C GLN A 381 11.49 -16.23 7.57
N GLN A 382 10.41 -15.60 7.15
CA GLN A 382 9.07 -16.17 7.15
C GLN A 382 8.94 -17.32 6.16
N ALA A 383 9.57 -17.24 4.98
CA ALA A 383 9.60 -18.32 4.00
C ALA A 383 10.25 -19.59 4.59
N LYS A 384 11.38 -19.44 5.29
CA LYS A 384 12.04 -20.54 6.00
C LYS A 384 11.16 -21.13 7.10
N SER A 385 10.51 -20.28 7.90
CA SER A 385 9.58 -20.74 8.95
C SER A 385 8.38 -21.47 8.37
N TRP A 386 7.88 -20.99 7.24
CA TRP A 386 6.75 -21.62 6.54
C TRP A 386 7.08 -23.02 6.04
N GLN A 387 8.27 -23.23 5.46
CA GLN A 387 8.72 -24.54 4.97
C GLN A 387 8.94 -25.58 6.08
N ASN A 388 9.15 -25.13 7.32
CA ASN A 388 9.43 -25.98 8.48
C ASN A 388 8.18 -26.29 9.34
N ARG A 389 6.97 -26.00 8.84
CA ARG A 389 5.68 -26.24 9.54
C ARG A 389 5.26 -27.71 9.52
#